data_0af43f31b9a505b5f66c537d3a3766f2
#
_entry.id   0af43f31b9a505b5f66c537d3a3766f2
#
_cell.length_a   1.000
_cell.length_b   1.000
_cell.length_c   1.000
_cell.angle_alpha   90.00
_cell.angle_beta   90.00
_cell.angle_gamma   90.00
#
_symmetry.space_group_name_H-M   'P 1'
#
loop_
_entity.id
_entity.type
_entity.pdbx_description
1 polymer ?
#
loop_
_entity_poly.entity_id
_entity_poly.type
_entity_poly.pdbx_seq_one_letter_code
_entity_poly.pdbx_strand_id
1 'polypeptide(L)'
;MTKTTSSARESSVHTGLSAACPVADGKMRVCEIVDNEVLEVIEFILDADQLIHEEEPSPMPTVVQVLEGTIRFSVDGVEHELSAGDVVYMATGARHSGR
;
A
#
# COMPACT_ATOMS: atom_id res chain seq x y z
N MET A 1 -7.88 1.16 -14.40
CA MET A 1 -8.03 2.15 -13.32
C MET A 1 -7.57 3.51 -13.79
N THR A 2 -8.31 4.51 -13.44
CA THR A 2 -7.92 5.88 -13.78
C THR A 2 -6.89 6.38 -12.78
N LYS A 3 -5.77 6.85 -13.28
CA LYS A 3 -4.76 7.47 -12.46
C LYS A 3 -5.25 8.84 -11.98
N THR A 4 -5.24 9.07 -10.68
CA THR A 4 -5.57 10.34 -10.08
C THR A 4 -4.29 11.08 -9.75
N THR A 5 -4.02 12.14 -10.51
CA THR A 5 -2.86 12.98 -10.28
C THR A 5 -3.34 14.37 -9.87
N SER A 6 -2.77 14.89 -8.79
CA SER A 6 -3.11 16.22 -8.30
C SER A 6 -1.84 17.01 -8.05
N SER A 7 -1.98 18.34 -8.07
CA SER A 7 -0.90 19.23 -7.66
C SER A 7 -0.73 19.16 -6.14
N ALA A 8 0.51 19.23 -5.65
CA ALA A 8 0.77 19.33 -4.23
C ALA A 8 0.22 20.62 -3.60
N ARG A 9 -0.16 21.59 -4.42
CA ARG A 9 -0.72 22.86 -3.96
C ARG A 9 -2.25 22.85 -3.83
N GLU A 10 -2.88 21.79 -4.30
CA GLU A 10 -4.33 21.68 -4.28
C GLU A 10 -4.76 20.53 -3.37
N SER A 11 -5.72 20.80 -2.49
CA SER A 11 -6.30 19.74 -1.67
C SER A 11 -7.23 18.87 -2.50
N SER A 12 -7.33 17.61 -2.16
CA SER A 12 -8.26 16.69 -2.79
C SER A 12 -8.91 15.78 -1.75
N VAL A 13 -10.09 15.27 -2.05
CA VAL A 13 -10.84 14.36 -1.18
C VAL A 13 -11.19 13.12 -1.98
N HIS A 14 -10.91 11.96 -1.41
CA HIS A 14 -11.13 10.68 -2.06
C HIS A 14 -12.05 9.82 -1.19
N THR A 15 -13.20 9.46 -1.71
CA THR A 15 -14.23 8.69 -0.99
C THR A 15 -14.64 7.47 -1.81
N GLY A 16 -15.31 6.53 -1.18
CA GLY A 16 -15.83 5.35 -1.85
C GLY A 16 -14.74 4.39 -2.36
N LEU A 17 -13.55 4.42 -1.77
CA LEU A 17 -12.41 3.65 -2.25
C LEU A 17 -12.65 2.13 -2.17
N SER A 18 -13.33 1.64 -1.14
CA SER A 18 -13.62 0.22 -1.02
C SER A 18 -14.46 -0.31 -2.17
N ALA A 19 -15.41 0.49 -2.66
CA ALA A 19 -16.23 0.15 -3.82
C ALA A 19 -15.47 0.31 -5.13
N ALA A 20 -14.60 1.31 -5.21
CA ALA A 20 -13.80 1.57 -6.41
C ALA A 20 -12.70 0.54 -6.61
N CYS A 21 -12.18 -0.03 -5.51
CA CYS A 21 -11.07 -0.98 -5.53
C CYS A 21 -11.45 -2.26 -4.78
N PRO A 22 -12.41 -3.06 -5.29
CA PRO A 22 -12.83 -4.27 -4.61
C PRO A 22 -11.79 -5.38 -4.74
N VAL A 23 -11.84 -6.34 -3.81
CA VAL A 23 -11.03 -7.55 -3.89
C VAL A 23 -11.38 -8.30 -5.18
N ALA A 24 -10.37 -8.78 -5.88
CA ALA A 24 -10.53 -9.60 -7.07
C ALA A 24 -9.90 -10.97 -6.84
N ASP A 25 -10.64 -12.04 -7.14
CA ASP A 25 -10.19 -13.39 -6.92
C ASP A 25 -8.85 -13.69 -7.58
N GLY A 26 -7.92 -14.21 -6.79
CA GLY A 26 -6.61 -14.63 -7.26
C GLY A 26 -5.71 -13.51 -7.77
N LYS A 27 -6.04 -12.25 -7.51
CA LYS A 27 -5.30 -11.11 -8.05
C LYS A 27 -5.02 -10.07 -6.99
N MET A 28 -3.80 -9.53 -7.05
CA MET A 28 -3.49 -8.30 -6.34
C MET A 28 -3.92 -7.12 -7.21
N ARG A 29 -4.54 -6.14 -6.60
CA ARG A 29 -4.88 -4.88 -7.26
C ARG A 29 -4.15 -3.74 -6.60
N VAL A 30 -3.80 -2.76 -7.40
CA VAL A 30 -3.18 -1.53 -6.93
C VAL A 30 -4.04 -0.37 -7.41
N CYS A 31 -4.49 0.43 -6.47
CA CYS A 31 -5.28 1.62 -6.77
C CYS A 31 -4.48 2.85 -6.37
N GLU A 32 -4.10 3.66 -7.35
CA GLU A 32 -3.40 4.90 -7.10
C GLU A 32 -4.41 5.99 -6.74
N ILE A 33 -4.21 6.62 -5.60
CA ILE A 33 -5.14 7.62 -5.05
C ILE A 33 -4.61 9.02 -5.26
N VAL A 34 -3.36 9.26 -4.86
CA VAL A 34 -2.69 10.54 -5.01
C VAL A 34 -1.30 10.30 -5.59
N ASP A 35 -0.92 11.07 -6.58
CA ASP A 35 0.43 11.07 -7.10
C ASP A 35 0.78 12.48 -7.54
N ASN A 36 1.69 13.10 -6.79
CA ASN A 36 2.18 14.42 -7.10
C ASN A 36 3.69 14.51 -6.79
N GLU A 37 4.26 15.68 -6.88
CA GLU A 37 5.70 15.88 -6.75
C GLU A 37 6.26 15.64 -5.34
N VAL A 38 5.39 15.51 -4.33
CA VAL A 38 5.82 15.32 -2.93
C VAL A 38 5.27 14.05 -2.30
N LEU A 39 4.17 13.50 -2.81
CA LEU A 39 3.47 12.39 -2.14
C LEU A 39 2.83 11.46 -3.15
N GLU A 40 2.99 10.16 -2.92
CA GLU A 40 2.23 9.13 -3.58
C GLU A 40 1.44 8.33 -2.54
N VAL A 41 0.15 8.17 -2.77
CA VAL A 41 -0.72 7.34 -1.93
C VAL A 41 -1.33 6.27 -2.81
N ILE A 42 -1.08 5.02 -2.46
CA ILE A 42 -1.63 3.87 -3.17
C ILE A 42 -2.29 2.91 -2.19
N GLU A 43 -3.29 2.19 -2.66
CA GLU A 43 -3.94 1.13 -1.91
C GLU A 43 -3.68 -0.21 -2.59
N PHE A 44 -3.18 -1.16 -1.81
CA PHE A 44 -3.01 -2.54 -2.25
C PHE A 44 -4.17 -3.37 -1.75
N ILE A 45 -4.78 -4.13 -2.65
CA ILE A 45 -5.85 -5.06 -2.32
C ILE A 45 -5.39 -6.46 -2.69
N LEU A 46 -5.36 -7.32 -1.69
CA LEU A 46 -4.88 -8.70 -1.82
C LEU A 46 -6.02 -9.66 -1.55
N ASP A 47 -6.16 -10.67 -2.38
CA ASP A 47 -6.98 -11.82 -2.06
C ASP A 47 -6.24 -12.71 -1.04
N ALA A 48 -6.96 -13.61 -0.37
CA ALA A 48 -6.35 -14.51 0.60
C ALA A 48 -5.17 -15.26 -0.01
N ASP A 49 -4.10 -15.39 0.78
CA ASP A 49 -2.88 -16.12 0.42
C ASP A 49 -2.08 -15.53 -0.76
N GLN A 50 -2.43 -14.35 -1.22
CA GLN A 50 -1.59 -13.66 -2.20
C GLN A 50 -0.31 -13.13 -1.56
N LEU A 51 0.76 -13.17 -2.32
CA LEU A 51 2.09 -12.79 -1.86
C LEU A 51 2.53 -11.49 -2.52
N ILE A 52 2.97 -10.55 -1.69
CA ILE A 52 3.76 -9.40 -2.16
C ILE A 52 5.22 -9.81 -2.10
N HIS A 53 5.85 -9.99 -3.24
CA HIS A 53 7.25 -10.36 -3.30
C HIS A 53 8.13 -9.21 -2.83
N GLU A 54 9.29 -9.56 -2.27
CA GLU A 54 10.29 -8.57 -1.95
C GLU A 54 10.79 -7.92 -3.23
N GLU A 55 10.71 -6.62 -3.30
CA GLU A 55 11.18 -5.83 -4.42
C GLU A 55 12.47 -5.10 -4.04
N GLU A 56 13.02 -4.37 -5.00
CA GLU A 56 14.18 -3.53 -4.74
C GLU A 56 13.88 -2.53 -3.64
N PRO A 57 14.88 -2.20 -2.81
CA PRO A 57 14.68 -1.22 -1.75
C PRO A 57 14.14 0.10 -2.29
N SER A 58 13.12 0.62 -1.64
CA SER A 58 12.55 1.90 -2.03
C SER A 58 13.56 3.04 -1.78
N PRO A 59 13.74 3.94 -2.73
CA PRO A 59 14.60 5.11 -2.50
C PRO A 59 13.97 6.14 -1.57
N MET A 60 12.71 5.94 -1.19
CA MET A 60 11.94 6.90 -0.40
C MET A 60 11.38 6.25 0.86
N PRO A 61 11.27 7.01 1.96
CA PRO A 61 10.59 6.51 3.15
C PRO A 61 9.12 6.24 2.83
N THR A 62 8.57 5.20 3.46
CA THR A 62 7.23 4.72 3.15
C THR A 62 6.48 4.40 4.44
N VAL A 63 5.20 4.77 4.48
CA VAL A 63 4.29 4.37 5.56
C VAL A 63 3.27 3.41 4.98
N VAL A 64 3.10 2.27 5.63
CA VAL A 64 2.09 1.27 5.27
C VAL A 64 1.11 1.12 6.41
N GLN A 65 -0.17 1.23 6.12
CA GLN A 65 -1.24 1.00 7.08
C GLN A 65 -2.15 -0.12 6.60
N VAL A 66 -2.47 -1.04 7.48
CA VAL A 66 -3.46 -2.09 7.19
C VAL A 66 -4.85 -1.53 7.45
N LEU A 67 -5.71 -1.55 6.45
CA LEU A 67 -7.08 -1.05 6.56
C LEU A 67 -8.06 -2.14 6.95
N GLU A 68 -7.92 -3.32 6.37
CA GLU A 68 -8.78 -4.48 6.63
C GLU A 68 -7.95 -5.76 6.61
N GLY A 69 -8.36 -6.73 7.42
CA GLY A 69 -7.75 -8.05 7.44
C GLY A 69 -6.45 -8.11 8.23
N THR A 70 -5.73 -9.19 7.98
CA THR A 70 -4.45 -9.46 8.62
C THR A 70 -3.43 -9.86 7.56
N ILE A 71 -2.22 -9.34 7.68
CA ILE A 71 -1.13 -9.64 6.76
C ILE A 71 0.13 -9.96 7.55
N ARG A 72 0.91 -10.91 7.04
CA ARG A 72 2.28 -11.12 7.51
C ARG A 72 3.19 -10.24 6.70
N PHE A 73 3.89 -9.34 7.35
CA PHE A 73 4.70 -8.34 6.68
C PHE A 73 6.13 -8.39 7.19
N SER A 74 7.06 -8.55 6.26
CA SER A 74 8.48 -8.61 6.57
C SER A 74 9.13 -7.28 6.22
N VAL A 75 9.88 -6.73 7.17
CA VAL A 75 10.69 -5.53 6.98
C VAL A 75 12.11 -5.88 7.36
N ASP A 76 13.04 -5.73 6.41
CA ASP A 76 14.46 -6.02 6.60
C ASP A 76 14.72 -7.40 7.24
N GLY A 77 13.95 -8.39 6.80
CA GLY A 77 14.08 -9.77 7.24
C GLY A 77 13.36 -10.12 8.54
N VAL A 78 12.68 -9.17 9.17
CA VAL A 78 11.91 -9.42 10.39
C VAL A 78 10.42 -9.47 10.04
N GLU A 79 9.78 -10.61 10.32
CA GLU A 79 8.36 -10.81 10.03
C GLU A 79 7.49 -10.32 11.18
N HIS A 80 6.40 -9.64 10.81
CA HIS A 80 5.39 -9.14 11.73
C HIS A 80 4.01 -9.54 11.26
N GLU A 81 3.11 -9.81 12.17
CA GLU A 81 1.70 -9.96 11.86
C GLU A 81 1.00 -8.64 12.14
N LEU A 82 0.38 -8.09 11.10
CA LEU A 82 -0.29 -6.80 11.16
C LEU A 82 -1.78 -6.98 10.93
N SER A 83 -2.57 -6.28 11.70
CA SER A 83 -4.04 -6.27 11.60
C SER A 83 -4.54 -4.87 11.31
N ALA A 84 -5.83 -4.74 11.03
CA ALA A 84 -6.46 -3.46 10.75
C ALA A 84 -6.09 -2.40 11.80
N GLY A 85 -5.64 -1.26 11.36
CA GLY A 85 -5.20 -0.17 12.19
C GLY A 85 -3.69 -0.13 12.47
N ASP A 86 -2.97 -1.21 12.21
CA ASP A 86 -1.53 -1.24 12.43
C ASP A 86 -0.78 -0.48 11.34
N VAL A 87 0.33 0.12 11.71
CA VAL A 87 1.14 0.97 10.83
C VAL A 87 2.60 0.54 10.89
N VAL A 88 3.23 0.51 9.73
CA VAL A 88 4.66 0.29 9.60
C VAL A 88 5.29 1.50 8.94
N TYR A 89 6.37 2.00 9.50
CA TYR A 89 7.24 2.95 8.83
C TYR A 89 8.47 2.23 8.29
N MET A 90 8.73 2.40 7.01
CA MET A 90 9.93 1.87 6.37
C MET A 90 10.85 3.02 6.01
N ALA A 91 12.07 2.98 6.52
CA ALA A 91 13.09 3.95 6.16
C ALA A 91 13.52 3.77 4.70
N THR A 92 14.15 4.79 4.15
CA THR A 92 14.75 4.71 2.81
C THR A 92 15.66 3.48 2.72
N GLY A 93 15.47 2.70 1.67
CA GLY A 93 16.27 1.50 1.42
C GLY A 93 15.77 0.23 2.10
N ALA A 94 14.69 0.29 2.87
CA ALA A 94 14.13 -0.89 3.52
C ALA A 94 13.58 -1.88 2.49
N ARG A 95 13.78 -3.17 2.74
CA ARG A 95 13.21 -4.26 1.95
C ARG A 95 11.95 -4.77 2.62
N HIS A 96 10.97 -5.15 1.82
CA HIS A 96 9.69 -5.61 2.37
C HIS A 96 9.06 -6.71 1.51
N SER A 97 8.27 -7.53 2.17
CA SER A 97 7.38 -8.50 1.54
C SER A 97 6.17 -8.74 2.43
N GLY A 98 5.09 -9.29 1.87
CA GLY A 98 3.91 -9.54 2.66
C GLY A 98 2.94 -10.53 2.02
N ARG A 99 2.03 -11.07 2.84
CA ARG A 99 0.92 -11.92 2.38
C ARG A 99 -0.18 -12.04 3.41
#